data_9b5f6641df90860a1e55721ec7169414
#
_entry.id   9b5f6641df90860a1e55721ec7169414
#
_cell.length_a   1.000
_cell.length_b   1.000
_cell.length_c   1.000
_cell.angle_alpha   90.00
_cell.angle_beta   90.00
_cell.angle_gamma   90.00
#
_symmetry.space_group_name_H-M   'P 1'
#
loop_
_entity.id
_entity.type
_entity.pdbx_description
1 polymer ?
#
loop_
_entity_poly.entity_id
_entity_poly.type
_entity_poly.pdbx_seq_one_letter_code
_entity_poly.pdbx_strand_id
1 'polypeptide(L)'
;LEQLGIDSISGPASRMLEMIFSAIPNIIAAAVLLGIGYLISKFVVQILKEVLPGLGVDRALAESGLVAEGTTASAIIARVAQVAILLFFAIAATRLLGFPELTAILDQLLELGGRVIFGAVVIAFGFLIANLLARLIAGDAGGTTAATIVRWATIILFVFMGLQFTGIGGMIPANALTILIAGIAVAGALAFGLGGRDWAARKLEQMDSDLGGSASAPTPNPRRKAATKSTDPLPPGA
;
A
#
# COMPACT_ATOMS: atom_id res chain seq x y z
N LEU A 1 -48.25 -40.68 41.20
CA LEU A 1 -47.61 -39.35 41.53
C LEU A 1 -46.13 -39.45 41.80
N GLU A 2 -45.59 -40.60 42.28
CA GLU A 2 -44.16 -40.78 42.52
C GLU A 2 -43.31 -40.94 41.22
N GLN A 3 -43.84 -41.52 40.14
CA GLN A 3 -43.10 -41.70 38.88
C GLN A 3 -42.83 -40.40 38.14
N LEU A 4 -43.67 -39.37 38.30
CA LEU A 4 -43.48 -38.06 37.64
C LEU A 4 -42.34 -37.20 38.24
N GLY A 5 -42.00 -37.45 39.51
CA GLY A 5 -40.90 -36.73 40.17
C GLY A 5 -39.49 -37.27 39.87
N ILE A 6 -39.41 -38.57 39.60
CA ILE A 6 -38.11 -39.24 39.35
C ILE A 6 -37.63 -38.95 37.92
N ASP A 7 -38.53 -38.96 36.93
CA ASP A 7 -38.20 -38.65 35.54
C ASP A 7 -37.79 -37.20 35.33
N SER A 8 -38.36 -36.28 36.11
CA SER A 8 -38.01 -34.84 36.05
C SER A 8 -36.59 -34.55 36.56
N ILE A 9 -36.03 -35.40 37.41
CA ILE A 9 -34.70 -35.26 38.00
C ILE A 9 -33.67 -36.15 37.28
N SER A 10 -34.07 -37.37 36.92
CA SER A 10 -33.18 -38.34 36.26
C SER A 10 -32.80 -37.91 34.83
N GLY A 11 -33.68 -37.23 34.10
CA GLY A 11 -33.38 -36.74 32.77
C GLY A 11 -32.25 -35.69 32.72
N PRO A 12 -32.28 -34.62 33.52
CA PRO A 12 -31.19 -33.67 33.64
C PRO A 12 -29.89 -34.31 34.15
N ALA A 13 -30.00 -35.21 35.15
CA ALA A 13 -28.83 -35.90 35.74
C ALA A 13 -28.12 -36.80 34.70
N SER A 14 -28.89 -37.56 33.92
CA SER A 14 -28.33 -38.42 32.87
C SER A 14 -27.64 -37.61 31.77
N ARG A 15 -28.22 -36.47 31.38
CA ARG A 15 -27.57 -35.55 30.39
C ARG A 15 -26.27 -34.95 30.93
N MET A 16 -26.22 -34.56 32.21
CA MET A 16 -25.00 -34.08 32.82
C MET A 16 -23.91 -35.16 32.84
N LEU A 17 -24.28 -36.39 33.18
CA LEU A 17 -23.35 -37.52 33.17
C LEU A 17 -22.83 -37.82 31.76
N GLU A 18 -23.69 -37.81 30.76
CA GLU A 18 -23.33 -38.01 29.37
C GLU A 18 -22.39 -36.90 28.86
N MET A 19 -22.65 -35.62 29.22
CA MET A 19 -21.75 -34.50 28.93
C MET A 19 -20.35 -34.67 29.55
N ILE A 20 -20.29 -35.14 30.79
CA ILE A 20 -19.01 -35.40 31.48
C ILE A 20 -18.23 -36.53 30.80
N PHE A 21 -18.90 -37.64 30.48
CA PHE A 21 -18.27 -38.79 29.83
C PHE A 21 -17.80 -38.46 28.41
N SER A 22 -18.56 -37.66 27.67
CA SER A 22 -18.15 -37.21 26.32
C SER A 22 -17.04 -36.16 26.34
N ALA A 23 -16.91 -35.38 27.41
CA ALA A 23 -15.87 -34.38 27.55
C ALA A 23 -14.45 -34.99 27.61
N ILE A 24 -14.27 -36.13 28.26
CA ILE A 24 -12.97 -36.78 28.42
C ILE A 24 -12.29 -37.12 27.07
N PRO A 25 -12.95 -37.84 26.13
CA PRO A 25 -12.37 -38.06 24.80
C PRO A 25 -12.09 -36.79 24.03
N ASN A 26 -12.96 -35.78 24.14
CA ASN A 26 -12.81 -34.49 23.45
C ASN A 26 -11.61 -33.68 23.98
N ILE A 27 -11.37 -33.72 25.30
CA ILE A 27 -10.19 -33.07 25.92
C ILE A 27 -8.89 -33.74 25.40
N ILE A 28 -8.86 -35.05 25.35
CA ILE A 28 -7.71 -35.80 24.82
C ILE A 28 -7.47 -35.45 23.35
N ALA A 29 -8.52 -35.48 22.52
CA ALA A 29 -8.42 -35.10 21.13
C ALA A 29 -7.96 -33.66 20.91
N ALA A 30 -8.47 -32.70 21.69
CA ALA A 30 -8.06 -31.31 21.66
C ALA A 30 -6.59 -31.14 22.07
N ALA A 31 -6.14 -31.87 23.12
CA ALA A 31 -4.74 -31.82 23.56
C ALA A 31 -3.79 -32.39 22.49
N VAL A 32 -4.15 -33.48 21.85
CA VAL A 32 -3.38 -34.06 20.72
C VAL A 32 -3.32 -33.07 19.56
N LEU A 33 -4.45 -32.44 19.21
CA LEU A 33 -4.54 -31.46 18.13
C LEU A 33 -3.65 -30.24 18.40
N LEU A 34 -3.65 -29.71 19.62
CA LEU A 34 -2.77 -28.61 20.02
C LEU A 34 -1.29 -29.03 19.99
N GLY A 35 -0.98 -30.26 20.43
CA GLY A 35 0.37 -30.83 20.33
C GLY A 35 0.88 -30.87 18.87
N ILE A 36 0.05 -31.35 17.96
CA ILE A 36 0.33 -31.39 16.52
C ILE A 36 0.53 -29.96 16.00
N GLY A 37 -0.37 -29.03 16.36
CA GLY A 37 -0.27 -27.62 15.98
C GLY A 37 1.03 -26.97 16.45
N TYR A 38 1.46 -27.27 17.66
CA TYR A 38 2.75 -26.79 18.18
C TYR A 38 3.94 -27.34 17.37
N LEU A 39 3.94 -28.64 17.06
CA LEU A 39 5.02 -29.23 16.25
C LEU A 39 5.07 -28.62 14.85
N ILE A 40 3.91 -28.47 14.19
CA ILE A 40 3.81 -27.85 12.87
C ILE A 40 4.28 -26.39 12.94
N SER A 41 3.83 -25.63 13.93
CA SER A 41 4.22 -24.21 14.07
C SER A 41 5.72 -24.07 14.27
N LYS A 42 6.34 -24.91 15.09
CA LYS A 42 7.79 -24.91 15.31
C LYS A 42 8.57 -25.20 14.01
N PHE A 43 8.11 -26.20 13.25
CA PHE A 43 8.73 -26.58 11.97
C PHE A 43 8.62 -25.44 10.95
N VAL A 44 7.43 -24.85 10.79
CA VAL A 44 7.23 -23.71 9.88
C VAL A 44 8.08 -22.52 10.28
N VAL A 45 8.15 -22.19 11.56
CA VAL A 45 9.01 -21.10 12.06
C VAL A 45 10.47 -21.33 11.74
N GLN A 46 10.95 -22.56 11.86
CA GLN A 46 12.33 -22.89 11.55
C GLN A 46 12.61 -22.66 10.06
N ILE A 47 11.74 -23.16 9.18
CA ILE A 47 11.87 -22.93 7.73
C ILE A 47 11.85 -21.43 7.41
N LEU A 48 10.90 -20.66 7.98
CA LEU A 48 10.83 -19.23 7.73
C LEU A 48 12.12 -18.50 8.15
N LYS A 49 12.68 -18.84 9.31
CA LYS A 49 13.92 -18.24 9.80
C LYS A 49 15.17 -18.58 8.95
N GLU A 50 15.14 -19.69 8.23
CA GLU A 50 16.20 -20.09 7.32
C GLU A 50 16.04 -19.49 5.92
N VAL A 51 14.80 -19.47 5.40
CA VAL A 51 14.51 -19.07 4.02
C VAL A 51 14.40 -17.55 3.87
N LEU A 52 13.71 -16.85 4.78
CA LEU A 52 13.45 -15.41 4.64
C LEU A 52 14.73 -14.55 4.56
N PRO A 53 15.75 -14.77 5.40
CA PRO A 53 17.02 -14.04 5.28
C PRO A 53 17.72 -14.29 3.93
N GLY A 54 17.64 -15.54 3.41
CA GLY A 54 18.17 -15.91 2.11
C GLY A 54 17.50 -15.18 0.94
N LEU A 55 16.22 -14.82 1.07
CA LEU A 55 15.47 -14.01 0.11
C LEU A 55 15.75 -12.50 0.23
N GLY A 56 16.58 -12.08 1.19
CA GLY A 56 16.93 -10.67 1.38
C GLY A 56 15.84 -9.81 2.04
N VAL A 57 14.82 -10.43 2.63
CA VAL A 57 13.71 -9.73 3.29
C VAL A 57 14.21 -8.81 4.42
N ASP A 58 15.20 -9.27 5.18
CA ASP A 58 15.78 -8.49 6.29
C ASP A 58 16.47 -7.22 5.78
N ARG A 59 17.19 -7.30 4.64
CA ARG A 59 17.85 -6.15 4.02
C ARG A 59 16.84 -5.16 3.44
N ALA A 60 15.83 -5.65 2.73
CA ALA A 60 14.80 -4.82 2.12
C ALA A 60 14.00 -4.03 3.16
N LEU A 61 13.72 -4.65 4.33
CA LEU A 61 12.97 -4.00 5.42
C LEU A 61 13.87 -3.16 6.34
N ALA A 62 15.16 -3.49 6.49
CA ALA A 62 16.11 -2.64 7.20
C ALA A 62 16.34 -1.31 6.48
N GLU A 63 16.50 -1.32 5.16
CA GLU A 63 16.61 -0.10 4.34
C GLU A 63 15.36 0.79 4.39
N SER A 64 14.21 0.21 4.74
CA SER A 64 12.95 0.94 4.85
C SER A 64 12.79 1.71 6.16
N GLY A 65 13.59 1.40 7.20
CA GLY A 65 13.44 1.98 8.54
C GLY A 65 12.20 1.51 9.30
N LEU A 66 11.50 0.48 8.82
CA LEU A 66 10.28 -0.05 9.43
C LEU A 66 10.55 -1.04 10.58
N VAL A 67 11.79 -1.51 10.70
CA VAL A 67 12.17 -2.50 11.73
C VAL A 67 13.07 -1.83 12.75
N ALA A 68 12.73 -2.01 14.04
CA ALA A 68 13.52 -1.48 15.15
C ALA A 68 14.93 -2.09 15.18
N GLU A 69 15.92 -1.32 15.60
CA GLU A 69 17.30 -1.77 15.74
C GLU A 69 17.35 -3.00 16.67
N GLY A 70 18.02 -4.06 16.17
CA GLY A 70 18.20 -5.32 16.90
C GLY A 70 17.15 -6.40 16.66
N THR A 71 16.12 -6.15 15.81
CA THR A 71 15.12 -7.17 15.44
C THR A 71 15.17 -7.42 13.95
N THR A 72 15.22 -8.69 13.51
CA THR A 72 15.16 -9.03 12.10
C THR A 72 13.71 -9.16 11.63
N ALA A 73 13.41 -8.68 10.44
CA ALA A 73 12.09 -8.78 9.83
C ALA A 73 11.63 -10.24 9.72
N SER A 74 12.54 -11.13 9.35
CA SER A 74 12.30 -12.58 9.29
C SER A 74 11.90 -13.17 10.64
N ALA A 75 12.45 -12.69 11.77
CA ALA A 75 12.06 -13.15 13.10
C ALA A 75 10.62 -12.69 13.45
N ILE A 76 10.24 -11.47 13.08
CA ILE A 76 8.87 -10.95 13.29
C ILE A 76 7.88 -11.79 12.48
N ILE A 77 8.15 -11.99 11.18
CA ILE A 77 7.28 -12.77 10.28
C ILE A 77 7.13 -14.20 10.79
N ALA A 78 8.25 -14.84 11.19
CA ALA A 78 8.22 -16.19 11.74
C ALA A 78 7.39 -16.27 13.04
N ARG A 79 7.47 -15.25 13.91
CA ARG A 79 6.68 -15.18 15.14
C ARG A 79 5.20 -15.01 14.86
N VAL A 80 4.86 -14.13 13.92
CA VAL A 80 3.47 -13.91 13.49
C VAL A 80 2.88 -15.19 12.88
N ALA A 81 3.62 -15.88 12.02
CA ALA A 81 3.22 -17.16 11.45
C ALA A 81 3.01 -18.23 12.54
N GLN A 82 3.88 -18.27 13.56
CA GLN A 82 3.74 -19.17 14.70
C GLN A 82 2.41 -18.94 15.43
N VAL A 83 2.13 -17.67 15.76
CA VAL A 83 0.89 -17.32 16.46
C VAL A 83 -0.34 -17.67 15.63
N ALA A 84 -0.32 -17.39 14.33
CA ALA A 84 -1.43 -17.70 13.43
C ALA A 84 -1.71 -19.21 13.35
N ILE A 85 -0.66 -20.03 13.22
CA ILE A 85 -0.79 -21.50 13.18
C ILE A 85 -1.33 -22.00 14.53
N LEU A 86 -0.78 -21.57 15.64
CA LEU A 86 -1.25 -21.98 16.99
C LEU A 86 -2.70 -21.56 17.20
N LEU A 87 -3.10 -20.36 16.77
CA LEU A 87 -4.46 -19.87 16.88
C LEU A 87 -5.42 -20.70 16.03
N PHE A 88 -5.02 -21.08 14.82
CA PHE A 88 -5.82 -21.98 13.97
C PHE A 88 -6.08 -23.34 14.64
N PHE A 89 -5.05 -23.95 15.23
CA PHE A 89 -5.21 -25.20 15.95
C PHE A 89 -5.98 -25.03 17.26
N ALA A 90 -5.85 -23.87 17.93
CA ALA A 90 -6.65 -23.56 19.12
C ALA A 90 -8.14 -23.46 18.79
N ILE A 91 -8.51 -22.81 17.66
CA ILE A 91 -9.90 -22.77 17.16
C ILE A 91 -10.43 -24.18 16.93
N ALA A 92 -9.66 -25.03 16.26
CA ALA A 92 -10.07 -26.42 16.03
C ALA A 92 -10.23 -27.21 17.35
N ALA A 93 -9.35 -26.98 18.34
CA ALA A 93 -9.45 -27.60 19.65
C ALA A 93 -10.68 -27.11 20.43
N THR A 94 -11.01 -25.81 20.40
CA THR A 94 -12.22 -25.28 21.08
C THR A 94 -13.52 -25.80 20.45
N ARG A 95 -13.53 -26.04 19.14
CA ARG A 95 -14.67 -26.70 18.45
C ARG A 95 -14.88 -28.13 18.95
N LEU A 96 -13.80 -28.91 19.13
CA LEU A 96 -13.87 -30.26 19.66
C LEU A 96 -14.34 -30.27 21.13
N LEU A 97 -13.95 -29.27 21.91
CA LEU A 97 -14.38 -29.13 23.31
C LEU A 97 -15.83 -28.66 23.45
N GLY A 98 -16.47 -28.20 22.39
CA GLY A 98 -17.85 -27.74 22.40
C GLY A 98 -18.03 -26.35 23.03
N PHE A 99 -17.02 -25.46 22.92
CA PHE A 99 -17.09 -24.09 23.42
C PHE A 99 -17.32 -23.08 22.26
N PRO A 100 -18.58 -22.92 21.78
CA PRO A 100 -18.87 -22.09 20.60
C PRO A 100 -18.52 -20.62 20.81
N GLU A 101 -18.73 -20.06 22.02
CA GLU A 101 -18.41 -18.66 22.30
C GLU A 101 -16.90 -18.41 22.25
N LEU A 102 -16.11 -19.31 22.82
CA LEU A 102 -14.65 -19.19 22.79
C LEU A 102 -14.15 -19.37 21.35
N THR A 103 -14.72 -20.31 20.61
CA THR A 103 -14.41 -20.51 19.19
C THR A 103 -14.68 -19.24 18.38
N ALA A 104 -15.83 -18.60 18.58
CA ALA A 104 -16.19 -17.37 17.88
C ALA A 104 -15.22 -16.21 18.18
N ILE A 105 -14.77 -16.06 19.44
CA ILE A 105 -13.77 -15.06 19.82
C ILE A 105 -12.44 -15.34 19.13
N LEU A 106 -11.97 -16.59 19.14
CA LEU A 106 -10.71 -16.97 18.49
C LEU A 106 -10.78 -16.82 16.96
N ASP A 107 -11.91 -17.17 16.32
CA ASP A 107 -12.15 -16.93 14.90
C ASP A 107 -12.05 -15.44 14.56
N GLN A 108 -12.66 -14.56 15.36
CA GLN A 108 -12.56 -13.10 15.19
C GLN A 108 -11.12 -12.59 15.34
N LEU A 109 -10.37 -13.13 16.31
CA LEU A 109 -8.96 -12.80 16.50
C LEU A 109 -8.11 -13.23 15.30
N LEU A 110 -8.36 -14.42 14.74
CA LEU A 110 -7.66 -14.91 13.56
C LEU A 110 -7.99 -14.06 12.34
N GLU A 111 -9.25 -13.69 12.15
CA GLU A 111 -9.69 -12.82 11.07
C GLU A 111 -9.05 -11.42 11.18
N LEU A 112 -9.09 -10.80 12.38
CA LEU A 112 -8.46 -9.53 12.63
C LEU A 112 -6.95 -9.58 12.39
N GLY A 113 -6.28 -10.62 12.92
CA GLY A 113 -4.86 -10.87 12.70
C GLY A 113 -4.52 -11.00 11.23
N GLY A 114 -5.32 -11.78 10.48
CA GLY A 114 -5.17 -11.94 9.03
C GLY A 114 -5.29 -10.62 8.27
N ARG A 115 -6.28 -9.80 8.60
CA ARG A 115 -6.46 -8.47 8.02
C ARG A 115 -5.28 -7.54 8.30
N VAL A 116 -4.77 -7.54 9.54
CA VAL A 116 -3.60 -6.73 9.93
C VAL A 116 -2.35 -7.19 9.18
N ILE A 117 -2.11 -8.49 9.11
CA ILE A 117 -0.98 -9.06 8.36
C ILE A 117 -1.07 -8.68 6.88
N PHE A 118 -2.23 -8.83 6.28
CA PHE A 118 -2.44 -8.47 4.87
C PHE A 118 -2.21 -6.98 4.63
N GLY A 119 -2.75 -6.11 5.49
CA GLY A 119 -2.51 -4.67 5.44
C GLY A 119 -1.01 -4.32 5.55
N ALA A 120 -0.29 -4.98 6.47
CA ALA A 120 1.16 -4.79 6.62
C ALA A 120 1.94 -5.24 5.38
N VAL A 121 1.56 -6.36 4.75
CA VAL A 121 2.15 -6.84 3.49
C VAL A 121 1.92 -5.83 2.36
N VAL A 122 0.72 -5.26 2.25
CA VAL A 122 0.40 -4.22 1.27
C VAL A 122 1.27 -2.98 1.46
N ILE A 123 1.45 -2.54 2.72
CA ILE A 123 2.32 -1.38 3.03
C ILE A 123 3.78 -1.69 2.67
N ALA A 124 4.29 -2.86 3.05
CA ALA A 124 5.66 -3.27 2.74
C ALA A 124 5.90 -3.35 1.22
N PHE A 125 4.94 -3.91 0.48
CA PHE A 125 4.98 -3.97 -0.99
C PHE A 125 4.95 -2.57 -1.61
N GLY A 126 4.12 -1.68 -1.08
CA GLY A 126 4.07 -0.27 -1.47
C GLY A 126 5.40 0.44 -1.29
N PHE A 127 6.12 0.14 -0.23
CA PHE A 127 7.45 0.69 0.02
C PHE A 127 8.47 0.22 -1.02
N LEU A 128 8.43 -1.06 -1.42
CA LEU A 128 9.28 -1.59 -2.49
C LEU A 128 8.98 -0.91 -3.83
N ILE A 129 7.70 -0.77 -4.18
CA ILE A 129 7.27 -0.07 -5.40
C ILE A 129 7.70 1.39 -5.37
N ALA A 130 7.50 2.11 -4.25
CA ALA A 130 7.89 3.50 -4.12
C ALA A 130 9.38 3.72 -4.36
N ASN A 131 10.23 2.84 -3.81
CA ASN A 131 11.67 2.89 -4.01
C ASN A 131 12.05 2.58 -5.47
N LEU A 132 11.39 1.61 -6.09
CA LEU A 132 11.62 1.26 -7.49
C LEU A 132 11.25 2.42 -8.43
N LEU A 133 10.06 3.02 -8.24
CA LEU A 133 9.63 4.19 -9.02
C LEU A 133 10.57 5.39 -8.85
N ALA A 134 10.97 5.65 -7.60
CA ALA A 134 11.90 6.75 -7.31
C ALA A 134 13.25 6.56 -8.03
N ARG A 135 13.78 5.33 -8.06
CA ARG A 135 15.02 5.00 -8.78
C ARG A 135 14.86 5.17 -10.29
N LEU A 136 13.73 4.73 -10.86
CA LEU A 136 13.44 4.88 -12.29
C LEU A 136 13.35 6.35 -12.72
N ILE A 137 12.80 7.23 -11.87
CA ILE A 137 12.65 8.66 -12.15
C ILE A 137 13.95 9.43 -11.90
N ALA A 138 14.72 9.04 -10.88
CA ALA A 138 15.97 9.69 -10.54
C ALA A 138 17.05 9.50 -11.62
N GLY A 139 17.02 8.39 -12.39
CA GLY A 139 18.06 8.04 -13.36
C GLY A 139 19.45 8.07 -12.73
N ASP A 140 20.48 8.22 -13.57
CA ASP A 140 21.90 8.32 -13.11
C ASP A 140 22.25 9.65 -12.41
N ALA A 141 21.34 10.64 -12.45
CA ALA A 141 21.56 11.98 -11.91
C ALA A 141 21.26 12.16 -10.41
N GLY A 142 20.91 11.09 -9.69
CA GLY A 142 20.74 11.03 -8.23
C GLY A 142 19.87 12.16 -7.65
N GLY A 143 18.64 11.85 -7.20
CA GLY A 143 17.90 12.70 -6.28
C GLY A 143 17.20 13.90 -6.89
N THR A 144 16.38 13.72 -7.93
CA THR A 144 15.48 14.81 -8.38
C THR A 144 14.34 15.00 -7.37
N THR A 145 13.92 16.24 -7.15
CA THR A 145 12.74 16.59 -6.34
C THR A 145 11.50 15.78 -6.76
N ALA A 146 11.36 15.51 -8.07
CA ALA A 146 10.30 14.70 -8.62
C ALA A 146 10.33 13.25 -8.10
N ALA A 147 11.49 12.62 -8.04
CA ALA A 147 11.64 11.26 -7.50
C ALA A 147 11.23 11.17 -6.02
N THR A 148 11.60 12.20 -5.23
CA THR A 148 11.21 12.29 -3.82
C THR A 148 9.69 12.46 -3.65
N ILE A 149 9.07 13.32 -4.45
CA ILE A 149 7.61 13.53 -4.42
C ILE A 149 6.88 12.24 -4.78
N VAL A 150 7.29 11.55 -5.86
CA VAL A 150 6.66 10.28 -6.29
C VAL A 150 6.84 9.20 -5.23
N ARG A 151 8.03 9.11 -4.62
CA ARG A 151 8.28 8.15 -3.53
C ARG A 151 7.30 8.36 -2.38
N TRP A 152 7.20 9.59 -1.85
CA TRP A 152 6.32 9.89 -0.72
C TRP A 152 4.85 9.73 -1.09
N ALA A 153 4.43 10.17 -2.28
CA ALA A 153 3.06 10.00 -2.75
C ALA A 153 2.68 8.51 -2.84
N THR A 154 3.58 7.67 -3.37
CA THR A 154 3.36 6.21 -3.45
C THR A 154 3.30 5.59 -2.06
N ILE A 155 4.21 5.95 -1.13
CA ILE A 155 4.19 5.43 0.25
C ILE A 155 2.86 5.79 0.93
N ILE A 156 2.44 7.06 0.86
CA ILE A 156 1.19 7.53 1.46
C ILE A 156 0.00 6.73 0.89
N LEU A 157 -0.07 6.55 -0.42
CA LEU A 157 -1.14 5.79 -1.07
C LEU A 157 -1.22 4.35 -0.54
N PHE A 158 -0.08 3.63 -0.49
CA PHE A 158 -0.04 2.25 -0.03
C PHE A 158 -0.27 2.12 1.49
N VAL A 159 0.15 3.10 2.29
CA VAL A 159 -0.17 3.15 3.73
C VAL A 159 -1.69 3.28 3.93
N PHE A 160 -2.35 4.20 3.23
CA PHE A 160 -3.81 4.32 3.30
C PHE A 160 -4.52 3.05 2.82
N MET A 161 -4.06 2.46 1.72
CA MET A 161 -4.61 1.22 1.19
C MET A 161 -4.41 0.04 2.16
N GLY A 162 -3.22 -0.11 2.73
CA GLY A 162 -2.93 -1.13 3.74
C GLY A 162 -3.77 -0.94 5.01
N LEU A 163 -3.92 0.30 5.48
CA LEU A 163 -4.75 0.61 6.64
C LEU A 163 -6.23 0.29 6.39
N GLN A 164 -6.72 0.50 5.18
CA GLN A 164 -8.08 0.11 4.79
C GLN A 164 -8.29 -1.40 4.89
N PHE A 165 -7.31 -2.21 4.47
CA PHE A 165 -7.38 -3.67 4.57
C PHE A 165 -7.39 -4.18 6.02
N THR A 166 -6.78 -3.46 6.96
CA THR A 166 -6.82 -3.88 8.38
C THR A 166 -8.22 -3.78 8.99
N GLY A 167 -9.13 -3.02 8.38
CA GLY A 167 -10.45 -2.73 8.94
C GLY A 167 -10.41 -1.82 10.17
N ILE A 168 -9.22 -1.38 10.60
CA ILE A 168 -9.04 -0.47 11.73
C ILE A 168 -9.43 0.94 11.28
N GLY A 169 -10.44 1.51 11.91
CA GLY A 169 -10.96 2.84 11.59
C GLY A 169 -12.13 2.87 10.60
N GLY A 170 -12.65 1.73 10.16
CA GLY A 170 -13.84 1.65 9.31
C GLY A 170 -13.71 2.47 8.02
N MET A 171 -14.63 3.42 7.79
CA MET A 171 -14.60 4.30 6.60
C MET A 171 -13.61 5.47 6.70
N ILE A 172 -12.98 5.70 7.85
CA ILE A 172 -12.12 6.88 8.08
C ILE A 172 -10.92 6.93 7.11
N PRO A 173 -10.14 5.85 6.92
CA PRO A 173 -9.01 5.88 5.98
C PRO A 173 -9.44 6.13 4.53
N ALA A 174 -10.54 5.49 4.09
CA ALA A 174 -11.05 5.67 2.73
C ALA A 174 -11.52 7.10 2.48
N ASN A 175 -12.25 7.70 3.42
CA ASN A 175 -12.71 9.07 3.33
C ASN A 175 -11.53 10.07 3.37
N ALA A 176 -10.56 9.85 4.26
CA ALA A 176 -9.36 10.68 4.33
C ALA A 176 -8.56 10.66 3.02
N LEU A 177 -8.38 9.49 2.42
CA LEU A 177 -7.71 9.35 1.12
C LEU A 177 -8.50 10.07 0.01
N THR A 178 -9.82 9.92 -0.02
CA THR A 178 -10.69 10.59 -1.00
C THR A 178 -10.58 12.12 -0.89
N ILE A 179 -10.61 12.66 0.33
CA ILE A 179 -10.47 14.09 0.57
C ILE A 179 -9.08 14.57 0.15
N LEU A 180 -8.03 13.81 0.46
CA LEU A 180 -6.66 14.12 0.07
C LEU A 180 -6.51 14.18 -1.44
N ILE A 181 -6.98 13.15 -2.16
CA ILE A 181 -6.92 13.09 -3.63
C ILE A 181 -7.75 14.21 -4.25
N ALA A 182 -8.96 14.48 -3.73
CA ALA A 182 -9.79 15.58 -4.19
C ALA A 182 -9.08 16.93 -4.00
N GLY A 183 -8.45 17.15 -2.85
CA GLY A 183 -7.65 18.35 -2.57
C GLY A 183 -6.48 18.51 -3.53
N ILE A 184 -5.73 17.45 -3.80
CA ILE A 184 -4.62 17.44 -4.78
C ILE A 184 -5.14 17.71 -6.20
N ALA A 185 -6.27 17.10 -6.59
CA ALA A 185 -6.88 17.31 -7.90
C ALA A 185 -7.32 18.77 -8.10
N VAL A 186 -7.96 19.36 -7.09
CA VAL A 186 -8.36 20.79 -7.12
C VAL A 186 -7.12 21.69 -7.16
N ALA A 187 -6.12 21.45 -6.30
CA ALA A 187 -4.88 22.20 -6.30
C ALA A 187 -4.15 22.10 -7.65
N GLY A 188 -4.09 20.91 -8.24
CA GLY A 188 -3.53 20.66 -9.56
C GLY A 188 -4.29 21.40 -10.66
N ALA A 189 -5.62 21.32 -10.66
CA ALA A 189 -6.47 22.03 -11.61
C ALA A 189 -6.27 23.56 -11.55
N LEU A 190 -6.16 24.11 -10.33
CA LEU A 190 -5.87 25.52 -10.13
C LEU A 190 -4.46 25.90 -10.57
N ALA A 191 -3.45 25.09 -10.20
CA ALA A 191 -2.07 25.35 -10.56
C ALA A 191 -1.85 25.32 -12.08
N PHE A 192 -2.38 24.30 -12.77
CA PHE A 192 -2.29 24.18 -14.23
C PHE A 192 -3.26 25.10 -14.95
N GLY A 193 -4.47 25.31 -14.43
CA GLY A 193 -5.46 26.19 -15.04
C GLY A 193 -5.08 27.68 -14.99
N LEU A 194 -4.57 28.14 -13.84
CA LEU A 194 -4.15 29.54 -13.68
C LEU A 194 -2.69 29.76 -14.08
N GLY A 195 -1.77 28.86 -13.67
CA GLY A 195 -0.34 28.99 -13.96
C GLY A 195 0.09 28.53 -15.35
N GLY A 196 -0.62 27.57 -15.94
CA GLY A 196 -0.33 27.05 -17.28
C GLY A 196 -0.81 27.94 -18.43
N ARG A 197 -1.72 28.87 -18.17
CA ARG A 197 -2.28 29.79 -19.16
C ARG A 197 -1.20 30.63 -19.85
N ASP A 198 -0.29 31.22 -19.09
CA ASP A 198 0.77 32.06 -19.64
C ASP A 198 1.84 31.26 -20.38
N TRP A 199 2.09 30.01 -19.97
CA TRP A 199 2.98 29.11 -20.69
C TRP A 199 2.37 28.66 -22.02
N ALA A 200 1.09 28.30 -22.03
CA ALA A 200 0.36 27.92 -23.24
C ALA A 200 0.28 29.09 -24.23
N ALA A 201 0.01 30.30 -23.78
CA ALA A 201 -0.02 31.49 -24.60
C ALA A 201 1.33 31.73 -25.31
N ARG A 202 2.45 31.69 -24.56
CA ARG A 202 3.80 31.83 -25.13
C ARG A 202 4.15 30.71 -26.12
N LYS A 203 3.69 29.48 -25.86
CA LYS A 203 3.96 28.37 -26.77
C LYS A 203 3.17 28.46 -28.07
N LEU A 204 1.93 28.95 -28.01
CA LEU A 204 1.10 29.25 -29.18
C LEU A 204 1.67 30.38 -30.00
N GLU A 205 2.14 31.47 -29.38
CA GLU A 205 2.83 32.57 -30.10
C GLU A 205 4.11 32.12 -30.81
N GLN A 206 4.90 31.24 -30.17
CA GLN A 206 6.08 30.65 -30.81
C GLN A 206 5.71 29.79 -32.03
N MET A 207 4.66 28.97 -31.93
CA MET A 207 4.20 28.16 -33.05
C MET A 207 3.64 29.02 -34.17
N ASP A 208 2.92 30.10 -33.88
CA ASP A 208 2.39 31.03 -34.90
C ASP A 208 3.51 31.78 -35.59
N SER A 209 4.57 32.20 -34.85
CA SER A 209 5.76 32.82 -35.45
C SER A 209 6.56 31.84 -36.33
N ASP A 210 6.65 30.57 -35.98
CA ASP A 210 7.33 29.54 -36.78
C ASP A 210 6.54 29.18 -38.05
N LEU A 211 5.21 29.21 -38.01
CA LEU A 211 4.33 28.95 -39.15
C LEU A 211 4.12 30.19 -39.99
N GLY A 212 4.10 31.40 -39.39
CA GLY A 212 3.95 32.66 -40.11
C GLY A 212 5.24 33.18 -40.74
N GLY A 213 6.40 32.73 -40.23
CA GLY A 213 7.72 33.12 -40.75
C GLY A 213 8.07 32.57 -42.17
N SER A 214 7.31 31.65 -42.69
CA SER A 214 7.52 31.07 -44.04
C SER A 214 6.78 31.80 -45.16
N ALA A 215 6.00 32.84 -44.89
CA ALA A 215 5.14 33.48 -45.86
C ALA A 215 5.22 34.99 -45.90
N SER A 216 6.39 35.61 -45.85
CA SER A 216 6.59 36.98 -46.38
C SER A 216 8.04 37.42 -46.21
N ALA A 217 8.92 37.03 -47.09
CA ALA A 217 10.06 37.82 -47.47
C ALA A 217 9.59 38.87 -48.45
N PRO A 218 9.60 40.18 -48.14
CA PRO A 218 9.35 41.19 -49.15
C PRO A 218 10.52 41.21 -50.12
N THR A 219 10.27 40.85 -51.38
CA THR A 219 11.22 40.99 -52.47
C THR A 219 11.68 42.46 -52.55
N PRO A 220 13.00 42.75 -52.56
CA PRO A 220 13.50 44.10 -52.70
C PRO A 220 13.12 44.59 -54.11
N ASN A 221 12.29 45.65 -54.22
CA ASN A 221 11.90 46.27 -55.45
C ASN A 221 13.12 46.98 -56.08
N PRO A 222 13.67 46.51 -57.21
CA PRO A 222 14.89 47.07 -57.82
C PRO A 222 14.69 48.46 -58.42
N ARG A 223 13.48 49.03 -58.44
CA ARG A 223 13.18 50.32 -59.07
C ARG A 223 13.47 51.54 -58.18
N ARG A 224 13.81 51.40 -56.92
CA ARG A 224 14.06 52.55 -56.04
C ARG A 224 15.51 53.03 -55.99
N LYS A 225 16.46 52.32 -56.63
CA LYS A 225 17.89 52.71 -56.71
C LYS A 225 18.26 53.62 -57.88
N ALA A 226 17.31 53.96 -58.79
CA ALA A 226 17.59 54.75 -60.00
C ALA A 226 17.20 56.25 -59.87
N ALA A 227 16.62 56.70 -58.74
CA ALA A 227 16.06 58.05 -58.61
C ALA A 227 16.88 59.03 -57.71
N THR A 228 18.04 58.65 -57.23
CA THR A 228 18.88 59.53 -56.37
C THR A 228 20.28 59.73 -56.89
N LYS A 229 20.48 59.79 -58.22
CA LYS A 229 21.77 60.10 -58.80
C LYS A 229 21.62 61.10 -59.89
N SER A 230 21.20 62.33 -59.53
CA SER A 230 21.27 63.52 -60.40
C SER A 230 21.02 64.82 -59.61
N THR A 231 21.99 65.24 -58.85
CA THR A 231 22.19 66.64 -58.51
C THR A 231 23.61 66.75 -57.96
N ASP A 232 24.57 66.92 -58.86
CA ASP A 232 25.90 67.35 -58.58
C ASP A 232 25.94 68.88 -58.92
N PRO A 233 26.23 69.77 -58.01
CA PRO A 233 26.39 71.18 -58.34
C PRO A 233 27.82 71.44 -58.82
N LEU A 234 27.93 72.14 -59.94
CA LEU A 234 29.11 72.62 -60.58
C LEU A 234 29.99 73.49 -59.59
N PRO A 235 31.31 73.44 -59.70
CA PRO A 235 32.18 74.31 -58.95
C PRO A 235 32.20 75.78 -59.53
N PRO A 236 32.30 76.81 -58.68
CA PRO A 236 32.47 78.16 -59.17
C PRO A 236 33.92 78.41 -59.64
N GLY A 237 33.99 78.99 -60.79
CA GLY A 237 35.22 79.32 -61.48
C GLY A 237 36.03 80.48 -60.92
N ALA A 238 37.26 80.55 -61.22
CA ALA A 238 38.23 81.51 -61.60
C ALA A 238 39.61 81.05 -61.28
#